data_e31c40fb7aec5fc9dfdf5432fc86d0f5
#
_entry.id   e31c40fb7aec5fc9dfdf5432fc86d0f5
#
_cell.length_a   1.000
_cell.length_b   1.000
_cell.length_c   1.000
_cell.angle_alpha   90.00
_cell.angle_beta   90.00
_cell.angle_gamma   90.00
#
_symmetry.space_group_name_H-M   'P 1'
#
loop_
_entity.id
_entity.type
_entity.pdbx_description
1 polymer ?
#
loop_
_entity_poly.entity_id
_entity_poly.type
_entity_poly.pdbx_seq_one_letter_code
_entity_poly.pdbx_strand_id
1 'polypeptide(L)'
;MRCTVVWDPGALDELARLWMAASDPQAVTAAADEIDRLLRDRALVVGEEYGTDRRLVEEPLEVIYSVSPDDCLVRVLQVAIIP
;
A
#
# COMPACT_ATOMS: atom_id res chain seq x y z
N MET A 1 -1.99 15.66 9.61
CA MET A 1 -2.63 16.01 8.32
C MET A 1 -2.94 14.72 7.57
N ARG A 2 -4.11 14.64 6.97
CA ARG A 2 -4.52 13.43 6.25
C ARG A 2 -4.36 13.63 4.75
N CYS A 3 -3.78 12.63 4.11
CA CYS A 3 -3.58 12.65 2.65
C CYS A 3 -4.61 11.78 1.96
N THR A 4 -4.80 12.05 0.68
CA THR A 4 -5.59 11.18 -0.18
C THR A 4 -4.71 10.01 -0.62
N VAL A 5 -5.21 8.80 -0.48
CA VAL A 5 -4.52 7.59 -0.92
C VAL A 5 -5.21 7.05 -2.15
N VAL A 6 -4.45 6.87 -3.23
CA VAL A 6 -4.94 6.30 -4.48
C VAL A 6 -4.11 5.06 -4.79
N TRP A 7 -4.76 4.03 -5.26
CA TRP A 7 -4.08 2.84 -5.74
C TRP A 7 -4.10 2.88 -7.27
N ASP A 8 -2.94 2.75 -7.89
CA ASP A 8 -2.87 2.64 -9.34
C ASP A 8 -3.73 1.47 -9.82
N PRO A 9 -4.36 1.58 -11.01
CA PRO A 9 -5.20 0.48 -11.52
C PRO A 9 -4.47 -0.85 -11.55
N GLY A 10 -3.19 -0.87 -11.94
CA GLY A 10 -2.41 -2.10 -11.93
C GLY A 10 -2.23 -2.68 -10.54
N ALA A 11 -2.04 -1.82 -9.52
CA ALA A 11 -1.93 -2.27 -8.14
C ALA A 11 -3.25 -2.84 -7.64
N LEU A 12 -4.38 -2.21 -7.99
CA LEU A 12 -5.71 -2.73 -7.62
C LEU A 12 -5.96 -4.09 -8.26
N ASP A 13 -5.62 -4.24 -9.53
CA ASP A 13 -5.78 -5.52 -10.23
C ASP A 13 -4.94 -6.61 -9.56
N GLU A 14 -3.71 -6.27 -9.19
CA GLU A 14 -2.84 -7.23 -8.52
C GLU A 14 -3.38 -7.58 -7.14
N LEU A 15 -3.88 -6.61 -6.39
CA LEU A 15 -4.48 -6.86 -5.07
C LEU A 15 -5.65 -7.83 -5.19
N ALA A 16 -6.49 -7.65 -6.21
CA ALA A 16 -7.61 -8.56 -6.46
C ALA A 16 -7.14 -9.98 -6.75
N ARG A 17 -6.08 -10.12 -7.56
CA ARG A 17 -5.51 -11.44 -7.85
C ARG A 17 -4.94 -12.09 -6.60
N LEU A 18 -4.20 -11.33 -5.78
CA LEU A 18 -3.63 -11.84 -4.55
C LEU A 18 -4.72 -12.30 -3.59
N TRP A 19 -5.81 -11.53 -3.49
CA TRP A 19 -6.94 -11.86 -2.64
C TRP A 19 -7.60 -13.17 -3.08
N MET A 20 -7.81 -13.34 -4.39
CA MET A 20 -8.44 -14.54 -4.93
C MET A 20 -7.58 -15.78 -4.77
N ALA A 21 -6.25 -15.62 -4.79
CA ALA A 21 -5.32 -16.74 -4.67
C ALA A 21 -4.93 -17.06 -3.22
N ALA A 22 -5.28 -16.18 -2.28
CA ALA A 22 -4.83 -16.32 -0.89
C ALA A 22 -5.52 -17.46 -0.17
N SER A 23 -4.78 -18.14 0.71
CA SER A 23 -5.36 -19.14 1.61
C SER A 23 -6.21 -18.46 2.69
N ASP A 24 -5.90 -17.20 3.01
CA ASP A 24 -6.66 -16.41 3.97
C ASP A 24 -6.95 -15.02 3.38
N PRO A 25 -8.02 -14.90 2.57
CA PRO A 25 -8.35 -13.61 1.95
C PRO A 25 -8.65 -12.50 2.95
N GLN A 26 -9.16 -12.85 4.14
CA GLN A 26 -9.44 -11.84 5.16
C GLN A 26 -8.17 -11.18 5.67
N ALA A 27 -7.08 -11.93 5.77
CA ALA A 27 -5.78 -11.36 6.15
C ALA A 27 -5.30 -10.35 5.10
N VAL A 28 -5.52 -10.64 3.82
CA VAL A 28 -5.18 -9.73 2.73
C VAL A 28 -6.00 -8.44 2.84
N THR A 29 -7.31 -8.56 3.06
CA THR A 29 -8.19 -7.41 3.23
C THR A 29 -7.77 -6.56 4.43
N ALA A 30 -7.51 -7.19 5.57
CA ALA A 30 -7.11 -6.48 6.78
C ALA A 30 -5.79 -5.74 6.58
N ALA A 31 -4.83 -6.36 5.90
CA ALA A 31 -3.55 -5.72 5.62
C ALA A 31 -3.72 -4.53 4.68
N ALA A 32 -4.56 -4.67 3.64
CA ALA A 32 -4.82 -3.57 2.69
C ALA A 32 -5.49 -2.38 3.40
N ASP A 33 -6.45 -2.65 4.28
CA ASP A 33 -7.12 -1.61 5.04
C ASP A 33 -6.15 -0.89 5.98
N GLU A 34 -5.27 -1.62 6.64
CA GLU A 34 -4.26 -1.04 7.52
C GLU A 34 -3.25 -0.21 6.76
N ILE A 35 -2.82 -0.69 5.59
CA ILE A 35 -1.95 0.07 4.70
C ILE A 35 -2.60 1.40 4.33
N ASP A 36 -3.86 1.36 3.92
CA ASP A 36 -4.61 2.55 3.53
C ASP A 36 -4.67 3.55 4.68
N ARG A 37 -4.96 3.06 5.89
CA ARG A 37 -5.00 3.90 7.08
C ARG A 37 -3.66 4.54 7.39
N LEU A 38 -2.59 3.74 7.37
CA LEU A 38 -1.23 4.23 7.66
C LEU A 38 -0.79 5.26 6.63
N LEU A 39 -1.04 5.00 5.36
CA LEU A 39 -0.63 5.92 4.30
C LEU A 39 -1.43 7.23 4.33
N ARG A 40 -2.69 7.17 4.75
CA ARG A 40 -3.51 8.36 4.86
C ARG A 40 -2.99 9.32 5.92
N ASP A 41 -2.54 8.78 7.03
CA ASP A 41 -2.16 9.58 8.19
C ASP A 41 -0.65 9.79 8.32
N ARG A 42 0.18 8.85 7.87
CA ARG A 42 1.59 8.82 8.23
C ARG A 42 2.52 8.40 7.09
N ALA A 43 2.18 8.73 5.84
CA ALA A 43 2.91 8.24 4.68
C ALA A 43 4.41 8.57 4.68
N LEU A 44 4.81 9.70 5.25
CA LEU A 44 6.21 10.10 5.29
C LEU A 44 6.98 9.51 6.48
N VAL A 45 6.27 8.90 7.43
CA VAL A 45 6.86 8.35 8.66
C VAL A 45 6.95 6.83 8.60
N VAL A 46 5.91 6.18 8.08
CA VAL A 46 5.89 4.72 7.94
C VAL A 46 6.67 4.30 6.69
N GLY A 47 7.07 3.06 6.67
CA GLY A 47 7.81 2.53 5.54
C GLY A 47 9.26 3.00 5.52
N GLU A 48 9.96 2.64 4.46
CA GLU A 48 11.37 2.95 4.28
C GLU A 48 11.63 3.41 2.86
N GLU A 49 12.73 4.11 2.65
CA GLU A 49 13.10 4.57 1.32
C GLU A 49 13.36 3.40 0.39
N TYR A 50 12.88 3.52 -0.85
CA TYR A 50 13.02 2.50 -1.88
C TYR A 50 13.21 3.21 -3.22
N GLY A 51 14.45 3.56 -3.54
CA GLY A 51 14.74 4.43 -4.69
C GLY A 51 14.14 5.80 -4.48
N THR A 52 13.34 6.25 -5.43
CA THR A 52 12.61 7.54 -5.32
C THR A 52 11.25 7.37 -4.65
N ASP A 53 10.88 6.13 -4.33
CA ASP A 53 9.60 5.80 -3.71
C ASP A 53 9.80 5.36 -2.28
N ARG A 54 8.79 4.74 -1.70
CA ARG A 54 8.85 4.18 -0.35
C ARG A 54 8.23 2.80 -0.34
N ARG A 55 8.64 1.98 0.61
CA ARG A 55 8.17 0.60 0.77
C ARG A 55 7.59 0.44 2.16
N LEU A 56 6.40 -0.11 2.25
CA LEU A 56 5.74 -0.43 3.51
C LEU A 56 5.38 -1.90 3.55
N VAL A 57 5.75 -2.55 4.65
CA VAL A 57 5.38 -3.95 4.89
C VAL A 57 4.29 -3.99 5.94
N GLU A 58 3.18 -4.62 5.60
CA GLU A 58 2.08 -4.92 6.52
C GLU A 58 1.63 -6.32 6.19
N GLU A 59 2.13 -7.29 6.94
CA GLU A 59 1.93 -8.71 6.61
C GLU A 59 0.47 -9.05 6.41
N PRO A 60 0.14 -9.83 5.40
CA PRO A 60 1.03 -10.54 4.47
C PRO A 60 1.42 -9.73 3.22
N LEU A 61 1.17 -8.43 3.22
CA LEU A 61 1.41 -7.59 2.04
C LEU A 61 2.64 -6.69 2.19
N GLU A 62 3.21 -6.34 1.04
CA GLU A 62 4.11 -5.20 0.96
C GLU A 62 3.66 -4.32 -0.20
N VAL A 63 3.83 -3.02 -0.06
CA VAL A 63 3.49 -2.06 -1.11
C VAL A 63 4.65 -1.12 -1.37
N ILE A 64 4.74 -0.68 -2.61
CA ILE A 64 5.63 0.40 -3.02
C ILE A 64 4.72 1.58 -3.34
N TYR A 65 5.02 2.74 -2.78
CA TYR A 65 4.18 3.92 -2.96
C TYR A 65 5.02 5.17 -3.14
N SER A 66 4.43 6.17 -3.77
CA SER A 66 5.02 7.49 -3.90
C SER A 66 4.20 8.48 -3.09
N VAL A 67 4.85 9.56 -2.64
CA VAL A 67 4.19 10.62 -1.90
C VAL A 67 4.46 11.94 -2.61
N SER A 68 3.39 12.72 -2.83
CA SER A 68 3.49 14.09 -3.28
C SER A 68 3.10 14.97 -2.09
N PRO A 69 4.08 15.50 -1.33
CA PRO A 69 3.75 16.25 -0.11
C PRO A 69 2.96 17.52 -0.38
N ASP A 70 3.26 18.19 -1.47
CA ASP A 70 2.59 19.46 -1.82
C ASP A 70 1.09 19.26 -2.07
N ASP A 71 0.73 18.13 -2.67
CA ASP A 71 -0.66 17.80 -2.98
C ASP A 71 -1.30 16.96 -1.90
N CYS A 72 -0.52 16.52 -0.92
CA CYS A 72 -0.94 15.55 0.09
C CYS A 72 -1.60 14.34 -0.57
N LEU A 73 -0.87 13.76 -1.52
CA LEU A 73 -1.34 12.64 -2.34
C LEU A 73 -0.36 11.48 -2.21
N VAL A 74 -0.89 10.31 -1.88
CA VAL A 74 -0.13 9.07 -1.81
C VAL A 74 -0.66 8.14 -2.89
N ARG A 75 0.24 7.60 -3.69
CA ARG A 75 -0.13 6.69 -4.76
C ARG A 75 0.54 5.33 -4.55
N VAL A 76 -0.25 4.30 -4.40
CA VAL A 76 0.27 2.92 -4.30
C VAL A 76 0.52 2.42 -5.71
N LEU A 77 1.77 2.07 -5.98
CA LEU A 77 2.24 1.69 -7.32
C LEU A 77 2.28 0.19 -7.51
N GLN A 78 2.64 -0.55 -6.47
CA GLN A 78 2.79 -2.01 -6.53
C GLN A 78 2.37 -2.62 -5.22
N VAL A 79 1.87 -3.85 -5.29
CA VAL A 79 1.53 -4.64 -4.11
C VAL A 79 1.96 -6.09 -4.36
N ALA A 80 2.46 -6.75 -3.33
CA ALA A 80 2.89 -8.14 -3.41
C ALA A 80 2.65 -8.85 -2.09
N ILE A 81 2.58 -10.18 -2.16
CA ILE A 81 2.56 -11.03 -0.96
C ILE A 81 4.00 -11.24 -0.52
N ILE A 82 4.26 -11.12 0.77
CA ILE A 82 5.55 -11.45 1.36
C ILE A 82 5.63 -12.97 1.48
N PRO A 83 6.72 -13.59 0.97
CA PRO A 83 6.89 -15.05 1.08
C PRO A 83 7.07 -15.51 2.52
#